data_ea7343517142c29ae553f907bdf006fc
#
_entry.id   ea7343517142c29ae553f907bdf006fc
#
_cell.length_a   1.000
_cell.length_b   1.000
_cell.length_c   1.000
_cell.angle_alpha   90.00
_cell.angle_beta   90.00
_cell.angle_gamma   90.00
#
_symmetry.space_group_name_H-M   'P 1'
#
loop_
_entity.id
_entity.type
_entity.pdbx_description
1 polymer ?
#
loop_
_entity_poly.entity_id
_entity_poly.type
_entity_poly.pdbx_seq_one_letter_code
_entity_poly.pdbx_strand_id
1 'polypeptide(L)'
;MNNSNHNCPFCIKNNLLRVNVLHEDDLWYITDMEEGSINNAVMAITKRHIETPFDIDQKEWVALQSILVDMKKLVDEKEKPDGYNLGWNVYKTGGQNVAHAHLHLLARYNDEPLAGKGIRYAFKQSENRR
;
A
#
# COMPACT_ATOMS: atom_id res chain seq x y z
N MET A 1 -6.17 -19.52 -16.17
CA MET A 1 -5.14 -18.50 -16.45
C MET A 1 -4.24 -18.33 -15.25
N ASN A 2 -2.94 -18.31 -15.47
CA ASN A 2 -1.98 -18.08 -14.40
C ASN A 2 -1.83 -16.60 -14.14
N ASN A 3 -2.18 -16.15 -12.92
CA ASN A 3 -2.11 -14.74 -12.50
C ASN A 3 -0.81 -14.40 -11.77
N SER A 4 0.18 -15.29 -11.81
CA SER A 4 1.46 -14.99 -11.20
C SER A 4 2.48 -14.55 -12.24
N ASN A 5 3.46 -13.81 -11.79
CA ASN A 5 4.57 -13.34 -12.59
C ASN A 5 5.85 -13.79 -11.89
N HIS A 6 6.72 -14.51 -12.61
CA HIS A 6 7.93 -15.11 -12.03
C HIS A 6 8.91 -14.10 -11.46
N ASN A 7 8.90 -12.87 -11.94
CA ASN A 7 9.80 -11.82 -11.49
C ASN A 7 9.16 -10.85 -10.48
N CYS A 8 7.89 -11.04 -10.15
CA CYS A 8 7.17 -10.13 -9.28
C CYS A 8 7.60 -10.33 -7.83
N PRO A 9 8.15 -9.30 -7.16
CA PRO A 9 8.54 -9.44 -5.76
C PRO A 9 7.35 -9.58 -4.82
N PHE A 10 6.16 -9.15 -5.23
CA PHE A 10 4.95 -9.21 -4.40
C PHE A 10 4.13 -10.49 -4.59
N CYS A 11 4.48 -11.33 -5.57
CA CYS A 11 3.95 -12.68 -5.63
C CYS A 11 4.72 -13.53 -4.60
N ILE A 12 4.08 -13.84 -3.48
CA ILE A 12 4.75 -14.49 -2.33
C ILE A 12 5.53 -15.73 -2.73
N LYS A 13 4.99 -16.53 -3.64
CA LYS A 13 5.62 -17.79 -4.04
C LYS A 13 6.98 -17.62 -4.73
N ASN A 14 7.30 -16.39 -5.17
CA ASN A 14 8.58 -16.14 -5.82
C ASN A 14 9.73 -15.96 -4.83
N ASN A 15 9.44 -15.78 -3.54
CA ASN A 15 10.43 -15.56 -2.48
C ASN A 15 11.38 -14.38 -2.76
N LEU A 16 10.84 -13.32 -3.37
CA LEU A 16 11.59 -12.10 -3.66
C LEU A 16 11.22 -10.93 -2.76
N LEU A 17 10.36 -11.16 -1.78
CA LEU A 17 9.87 -10.11 -0.90
C LEU A 17 10.99 -9.61 0.01
N ARG A 18 11.15 -8.29 0.08
CA ARG A 18 12.19 -7.64 0.90
C ARG A 18 11.65 -7.07 2.20
N VAL A 19 10.35 -7.10 2.38
CA VAL A 19 9.66 -6.56 3.55
C VAL A 19 9.11 -7.70 4.37
N ASN A 20 8.70 -7.40 5.61
CA ASN A 20 8.18 -8.40 6.51
C ASN A 20 6.66 -8.52 6.38
N VAL A 21 6.17 -9.76 6.31
CA VAL A 21 4.73 -10.03 6.36
C VAL A 21 4.28 -9.92 7.81
N LEU A 22 3.37 -9.00 8.09
CA LEU A 22 2.86 -8.72 9.43
C LEU A 22 1.55 -9.42 9.73
N HIS A 23 0.77 -9.71 8.70
CA HIS A 23 -0.56 -10.34 8.82
C HIS A 23 -0.98 -10.86 7.45
N GLU A 24 -1.82 -11.90 7.43
CA GLU A 24 -2.39 -12.38 6.18
C GLU A 24 -3.72 -13.06 6.40
N ASP A 25 -4.56 -13.03 5.37
CA ASP A 25 -5.73 -13.90 5.25
C ASP A 25 -5.63 -14.71 3.95
N ASP A 26 -6.73 -15.28 3.49
CA ASP A 26 -6.72 -16.13 2.28
C ASP A 26 -6.42 -15.35 1.00
N LEU A 27 -6.72 -14.05 0.96
CA LEU A 27 -6.70 -13.24 -0.26
C LEU A 27 -5.70 -12.09 -0.24
N TRP A 28 -5.29 -11.65 0.95
CA TRP A 28 -4.41 -10.49 1.15
C TRP A 28 -3.30 -10.80 2.12
N TYR A 29 -2.24 -10.00 2.07
CA TYR A 29 -1.25 -9.96 3.14
C TYR A 29 -0.81 -8.52 3.38
N ILE A 30 -0.40 -8.23 4.60
CA ILE A 30 0.03 -6.89 5.02
C ILE A 30 1.52 -6.97 5.32
N THR A 31 2.28 -5.99 4.82
CA THR A 31 3.71 -5.89 5.06
C THR A 31 4.06 -4.54 5.67
N ASP A 32 5.24 -4.47 6.29
CA ASP A 32 5.85 -3.18 6.57
C ASP A 32 6.43 -2.58 5.28
N MET A 33 7.13 -1.46 5.38
CA MET A 33 7.79 -0.84 4.24
C MET A 33 9.29 -0.79 4.51
N GLU A 34 10.06 -1.09 3.47
CA GLU A 34 11.52 -1.18 3.58
C GLU A 34 12.18 0.19 3.61
N GLU A 35 11.63 1.15 2.88
CA GLU A 35 12.27 2.44 2.65
C GLU A 35 11.29 3.59 2.78
N GLY A 36 11.84 4.80 2.82
CA GLY A 36 11.06 6.01 2.90
C GLY A 36 11.34 6.76 4.18
N SER A 37 10.94 8.02 4.19
CA SER A 37 11.12 8.90 5.34
C SER A 37 10.05 8.71 6.41
N ILE A 38 8.95 8.06 6.05
CA ILE A 38 7.87 7.78 7.00
C ILE A 38 8.13 6.42 7.63
N ASN A 39 8.39 6.43 8.93
CA ASN A 39 8.80 5.23 9.66
C ASN A 39 7.67 4.29 10.00
N ASN A 40 6.43 4.75 9.95
CA ASN A 40 5.27 3.97 10.33
C ASN A 40 4.31 3.89 9.15
N ALA A 41 4.45 2.84 8.38
CA ALA A 41 3.65 2.63 7.17
C ALA A 41 3.53 1.14 6.91
N VAL A 42 2.42 0.75 6.31
CA VAL A 42 2.16 -0.65 5.92
C VAL A 42 1.56 -0.68 4.52
N MET A 43 1.65 -1.84 3.88
CA MET A 43 1.03 -2.10 2.58
C MET A 43 0.13 -3.32 2.69
N ALA A 44 -1.01 -3.28 1.99
CA ALA A 44 -1.84 -4.46 1.78
C ALA A 44 -1.70 -4.89 0.33
N ILE A 45 -1.38 -6.15 0.12
CA ILE A 45 -1.03 -6.71 -1.17
C ILE A 45 -1.92 -7.92 -1.44
N THR A 46 -2.46 -8.02 -2.66
CA THR A 46 -3.25 -9.18 -3.02
C THR A 46 -2.36 -10.41 -3.20
N LYS A 47 -2.84 -11.58 -2.77
CA LYS A 47 -2.11 -12.83 -3.04
C LYS A 47 -2.17 -13.18 -4.53
N ARG A 48 -3.28 -12.92 -5.17
CA ARG A 48 -3.42 -13.09 -6.62
C ARG A 48 -2.65 -11.99 -7.33
N HIS A 49 -1.92 -12.31 -8.38
CA HIS A 49 -1.20 -11.30 -9.15
C HIS A 49 -2.18 -10.51 -10.00
N ILE A 50 -2.44 -9.27 -9.60
CA ILE A 50 -3.16 -8.28 -10.37
C ILE A 50 -2.32 -7.01 -10.34
N GLU A 51 -2.39 -6.20 -11.38
CA GLU A 51 -1.55 -5.01 -11.47
C GLU A 51 -2.14 -3.82 -10.72
N THR A 52 -3.45 -3.64 -10.78
CA THR A 52 -4.11 -2.43 -10.27
C THR A 52 -5.34 -2.77 -9.43
N PRO A 53 -5.82 -1.82 -8.60
CA PRO A 53 -7.06 -2.03 -7.86
C PRO A 53 -8.29 -2.17 -8.74
N PHE A 54 -8.21 -1.77 -10.02
CA PHE A 54 -9.33 -1.94 -10.96
C PHE A 54 -9.55 -3.41 -11.31
N ASP A 55 -8.57 -4.27 -11.02
CA ASP A 55 -8.62 -5.70 -11.30
C ASP A 55 -9.06 -6.53 -10.10
N ILE A 56 -9.32 -5.89 -8.96
CA ILE A 56 -9.76 -6.55 -7.73
C ILE A 56 -11.15 -7.17 -7.95
N ASP A 57 -11.31 -8.43 -7.55
CA ASP A 57 -12.62 -9.08 -7.64
C ASP A 57 -13.46 -8.81 -6.39
N GLN A 58 -14.71 -9.25 -6.40
CA GLN A 58 -15.64 -8.97 -5.32
C GLN A 58 -15.20 -9.60 -4.00
N LYS A 59 -14.68 -10.80 -4.02
CA LYS A 59 -14.23 -11.48 -2.79
C LYS A 59 -13.07 -10.73 -2.17
N GLU A 60 -12.16 -10.25 -2.99
CA GLU A 60 -11.02 -9.46 -2.53
C GLU A 60 -11.48 -8.14 -1.93
N TRP A 61 -12.44 -7.46 -2.56
CA TRP A 61 -13.02 -6.23 -2.02
C TRP A 61 -13.69 -6.46 -0.67
N VAL A 62 -14.45 -7.53 -0.52
CA VAL A 62 -15.11 -7.83 0.75
C VAL A 62 -14.05 -8.08 1.84
N ALA A 63 -13.03 -8.84 1.53
CA ALA A 63 -11.95 -9.13 2.49
C ALA A 63 -11.15 -7.89 2.86
N LEU A 64 -11.04 -6.92 1.94
CA LEU A 64 -10.28 -5.70 2.16
C LEU A 64 -10.80 -4.88 3.34
N GLN A 65 -12.10 -4.93 3.62
CA GLN A 65 -12.66 -4.20 4.76
C GLN A 65 -11.97 -4.60 6.08
N SER A 66 -11.81 -5.89 6.32
CA SER A 66 -11.10 -6.39 7.51
C SER A 66 -9.62 -6.08 7.44
N ILE A 67 -9.03 -6.16 6.27
CA ILE A 67 -7.62 -5.84 6.06
C ILE A 67 -7.33 -4.38 6.40
N LEU A 68 -8.21 -3.44 6.02
CA LEU A 68 -8.06 -2.03 6.38
C LEU A 68 -8.04 -1.83 7.90
N VAL A 69 -8.92 -2.52 8.61
CA VAL A 69 -8.95 -2.47 10.08
C VAL A 69 -7.62 -2.98 10.66
N ASP A 70 -7.13 -4.09 10.13
CA ASP A 70 -5.87 -4.69 10.59
C ASP A 70 -4.66 -3.78 10.27
N MET A 71 -4.64 -3.14 9.11
CA MET A 71 -3.60 -2.18 8.73
C MET A 71 -3.54 -1.02 9.74
N LYS A 72 -4.69 -0.43 10.03
CA LYS A 72 -4.78 0.68 10.97
C LYS A 72 -4.31 0.24 12.36
N LYS A 73 -4.72 -0.94 12.80
CA LYS A 73 -4.32 -1.48 14.09
C LYS A 73 -2.81 -1.64 14.21
N LEU A 74 -2.16 -2.19 13.17
CA LEU A 74 -0.72 -2.36 13.14
C LEU A 74 0.02 -1.01 13.23
N VAL A 75 -0.47 -0.01 12.49
CA VAL A 75 0.11 1.33 12.53
C VAL A 75 -0.09 1.97 13.90
N ASP A 76 -1.29 1.90 14.46
CA ASP A 76 -1.61 2.51 15.75
C ASP A 76 -0.82 1.87 16.90
N GLU A 77 -0.58 0.57 16.83
CA GLU A 77 0.18 -0.14 17.86
C GLU A 77 1.65 0.26 17.86
N LYS A 78 2.20 0.61 16.70
CA LYS A 78 3.59 1.04 16.62
C LYS A 78 3.79 2.44 17.21
N GLU A 79 2.98 3.39 16.76
CA GLU A 79 2.94 4.75 17.28
C GLU A 79 1.67 5.42 16.77
N LYS A 80 0.77 5.75 17.67
CA LYS A 80 -0.52 6.33 17.32
C LYS A 80 -0.33 7.64 16.55
N PRO A 81 -0.79 7.72 15.28
CA PRO A 81 -0.60 8.92 14.48
C PRO A 81 -1.70 9.95 14.72
N ASP A 82 -1.44 11.17 14.23
CA ASP A 82 -2.43 12.24 14.20
C ASP A 82 -3.33 12.17 12.97
N GLY A 83 -2.91 11.46 11.94
CA GLY A 83 -3.69 11.26 10.72
C GLY A 83 -3.07 10.18 9.86
N TYR A 84 -3.71 9.93 8.71
CA TYR A 84 -3.31 8.85 7.82
C TYR A 84 -3.42 9.30 6.37
N ASN A 85 -2.56 8.72 5.52
CA ASN A 85 -2.81 8.70 4.08
C ASN A 85 -3.03 7.28 3.66
N LEU A 86 -4.10 7.05 2.92
CA LEU A 86 -4.47 5.72 2.42
C LEU A 86 -4.68 5.85 0.92
N GLY A 87 -3.99 5.03 0.14
CA GLY A 87 -4.14 5.15 -1.30
C GLY A 87 -3.36 4.15 -2.12
N TRP A 88 -3.74 4.13 -3.39
CA TRP A 88 -3.15 3.31 -4.43
C TRP A 88 -2.39 4.18 -5.41
N ASN A 89 -1.23 3.71 -5.86
CA ASN A 89 -0.61 4.24 -7.07
C ASN A 89 -0.94 3.29 -8.21
N VAL A 90 -1.40 3.84 -9.33
CA VAL A 90 -1.82 3.04 -10.49
C VAL A 90 -0.95 3.42 -11.67
N TYR A 91 -0.28 2.42 -12.23
CA TYR A 91 0.67 2.52 -13.32
C TYR A 91 1.86 3.41 -12.98
N LYS A 92 2.91 3.31 -13.79
CA LYS A 92 4.16 4.02 -13.55
C LYS A 92 3.98 5.53 -13.46
N THR A 93 3.15 6.10 -14.32
CA THR A 93 2.88 7.55 -14.30
C THR A 93 2.23 8.00 -13.00
N GLY A 94 1.42 7.16 -12.39
CA GLY A 94 0.81 7.43 -11.09
C GLY A 94 1.70 7.14 -9.90
N GLY A 95 2.93 6.65 -10.13
CA GLY A 95 3.88 6.36 -9.07
C GLY A 95 3.98 4.91 -8.66
N GLN A 96 3.34 3.99 -9.39
CA GLN A 96 3.41 2.57 -9.07
C GLN A 96 4.77 2.02 -9.49
N ASN A 97 5.55 1.54 -8.51
CA ASN A 97 6.89 1.04 -8.78
C ASN A 97 6.97 -0.49 -8.83
N VAL A 98 5.95 -1.20 -8.40
CA VAL A 98 5.84 -2.66 -8.55
C VAL A 98 4.50 -2.95 -9.20
N ALA A 99 4.52 -3.69 -10.31
CA ALA A 99 3.32 -3.99 -11.11
C ALA A 99 2.50 -5.12 -10.48
N HIS A 100 2.09 -4.92 -9.24
CA HIS A 100 1.26 -5.81 -8.44
C HIS A 100 0.51 -4.92 -7.45
N ALA A 101 -0.80 -4.95 -7.48
CA ALA A 101 -1.64 -4.02 -6.71
C ALA A 101 -1.27 -4.04 -5.22
N HIS A 102 -1.01 -2.85 -4.67
CA HIS A 102 -0.71 -2.70 -3.25
C HIS A 102 -1.24 -1.37 -2.75
N LEU A 103 -1.95 -1.45 -1.63
CA LEU A 103 -2.56 -0.32 -0.96
C LEU A 103 -1.63 0.17 0.13
N HIS A 104 -1.32 1.46 0.13
CA HIS A 104 -0.47 2.08 1.14
C HIS A 104 -1.30 2.67 2.26
N LEU A 105 -0.85 2.49 3.49
CA LEU A 105 -1.33 3.25 4.65
C LEU A 105 -0.12 3.87 5.33
N LEU A 106 -0.09 5.19 5.35
CA LEU A 106 1.00 5.97 5.93
C LEU A 106 0.51 6.67 7.18
N ALA A 107 1.24 6.49 8.29
CA ALA A 107 0.98 7.28 9.50
C ALA A 107 1.52 8.69 9.30
N ARG A 108 0.75 9.70 9.71
CA ARG A 108 1.15 11.10 9.60
C ARG A 108 1.09 11.75 10.98
N TYR A 109 2.08 12.59 11.27
CA TYR A 109 2.23 13.20 12.58
C TYR A 109 2.30 14.72 12.45
N ASN A 110 1.75 15.43 13.46
CA ASN A 110 1.70 16.91 13.43
C ASN A 110 3.08 17.55 13.39
N ASP A 111 4.11 16.88 13.85
CA ASP A 111 5.48 17.40 13.89
C ASP A 111 6.26 17.18 12.59
N GLU A 112 5.66 16.57 11.59
CA GLU A 112 6.32 16.38 10.29
C GLU A 112 6.43 17.73 9.56
N PRO A 113 7.57 18.01 8.87
CA PRO A 113 7.66 19.21 8.03
C PRO A 113 6.57 19.34 6.98
N LEU A 114 6.11 18.20 6.43
CA LEU A 114 5.07 18.19 5.40
C LEU A 114 3.69 17.80 5.95
N ALA A 115 3.47 17.98 7.26
CA ALA A 115 2.16 17.73 7.86
C ALA A 115 1.09 18.50 7.09
N GLY A 116 -0.03 17.85 6.80
CA GLY A 116 -1.11 18.42 6.00
C GLY A 116 -0.95 18.25 4.49
N LYS A 117 0.21 17.78 4.02
CA LYS A 117 0.42 17.49 2.60
C LYS A 117 0.02 16.03 2.34
N GLY A 118 -1.12 15.83 1.70
CA GLY A 118 -1.69 14.51 1.43
C GLY A 118 -1.73 14.19 -0.05
N ILE A 119 -2.66 13.33 -0.43
CA ILE A 119 -2.80 12.84 -1.80
C ILE A 119 -2.98 13.98 -2.82
N ARG A 120 -3.61 15.07 -2.40
CA ARG A 120 -3.85 16.23 -3.29
C ARG A 120 -2.62 17.10 -3.50
N TYR A 121 -1.49 16.78 -2.88
CA TYR A 121 -0.30 17.63 -2.96
C TYR A 121 0.16 17.84 -4.41
N ALA A 122 0.24 16.78 -5.20
CA ALA A 122 0.64 16.88 -6.61
C ALA A 122 -0.34 17.74 -7.42
N PHE A 123 -1.62 17.67 -7.09
CA PHE A 123 -2.67 18.48 -7.71
C PHE A 123 -2.40 19.97 -7.58
N LYS A 124 -1.80 20.39 -6.46
CA LYS A 124 -1.61 21.79 -6.14
C LYS A 124 -0.27 22.35 -6.60
N GLN A 125 0.59 21.54 -7.21
CA GLN A 125 1.92 21.99 -7.65
C GLN A 125 1.83 22.61 -9.03
N SER A 126 2.24 23.89 -9.16
CA SER A 126 2.18 24.63 -10.41
C SER A 126 3.03 23.98 -11.51
N GLU A 127 4.14 23.35 -11.15
CA GLU A 127 5.03 22.65 -12.07
C GLU A 127 4.36 21.44 -12.72
N ASN A 128 3.26 20.96 -12.17
CA ASN A 128 2.49 19.83 -12.68
C ASN A 128 1.38 20.25 -13.64
N ARG A 129 1.37 21.50 -14.03
CA ARG A 129 0.33 22.06 -14.92
C ARG A 129 0.45 21.49 -16.32
N ARG A 130 -0.70 21.17 -16.93
CA ARG A 130 -0.79 20.79 -18.34
C ARG A 130 -1.35 21.92 -19.14
#